data_77635798d2744d38e47fc8ca0161dfaf
#
_entry.id   77635798d2744d38e47fc8ca0161dfaf
#
_cell.length_a   1.000
_cell.length_b   1.000
_cell.length_c   1.000
_cell.angle_alpha   90.00
_cell.angle_beta   90.00
_cell.angle_gamma   90.00
#
_symmetry.space_group_name_H-M   'P 1'
#
loop_
_entity.id
_entity.type
_entity.pdbx_description
1 polymer ?
#
loop_
_entity_poly.entity_id
_entity_poly.type
_entity_poly.pdbx_seq_one_letter_code
_entity_poly.pdbx_strand_id
1 'polypeptide(L)'
;MNIVGQQVKRVDAYGKVTGEAKYTADLEPRDILHGKVVHSTIANGLVKSFDLTEAYQVPGVVKIVTCFDVPDCQFPTAGHPWSVEKKHQDICDRKILNQRVRLYGDDIAAVIAEDEVAAARAARLIKVEYEEYTPIVTVEAAMAEDATPLHPDLRKDNVIVHSHMTMGDSDFTYEDGLKKAGSCYGPEEIISLEKEYDTPRISHCHIELPVSWAYVDTNGKITVVSSTQIPHIVRRCTAQALGVPIGRVRIIKPYIGGGFGNKQDVLYEPLNAFLTMSVGGRPVRLEISREETISGTRTRHAIKGKCKGLVTKDGRILARKLDAYANNGAYASHGHAICANCGNVFKDLYRDELGTEVDCFTVYTSSPTAGAMRAYGIPQAAWFAECLTDDLADAIGMDPCEFRLKNCMEDGFVDPANGITFHSYGLKKCIEEGRRHIRWDEKWSSYRNQTGPVRKGVGMAIFCYKTGVHPISLETASARMILNQDGSMQLCMGATEIGQGADTVFTQMASQTTGIAFDKVY
;
A
#
# COMPACT_ATOMS: atom_id res chain seq x y z
N MET A 1 -26.99 -23.35 -14.08
CA MET A 1 -25.63 -23.81 -14.44
C MET A 1 -24.76 -23.62 -13.18
N ASN A 2 -24.08 -24.63 -12.70
CA ASN A 2 -23.23 -24.49 -11.50
C ASN A 2 -21.77 -24.35 -11.95
N ILE A 3 -21.27 -23.12 -12.08
CA ILE A 3 -19.93 -22.82 -12.59
C ILE A 3 -19.02 -22.13 -11.55
N VAL A 4 -19.62 -21.51 -10.53
CA VAL A 4 -18.87 -20.97 -9.38
C VAL A 4 -18.29 -22.14 -8.60
N GLY A 5 -17.00 -22.03 -8.24
CA GLY A 5 -16.24 -23.11 -7.60
C GLY A 5 -15.70 -24.18 -8.55
N GLN A 6 -16.00 -24.10 -9.84
CA GLN A 6 -15.41 -24.98 -10.85
C GLN A 6 -14.10 -24.41 -11.40
N GLN A 7 -13.20 -25.31 -11.78
CA GLN A 7 -11.99 -24.92 -12.49
C GLN A 7 -12.33 -24.57 -13.94
N VAL A 8 -12.14 -23.31 -14.31
CA VAL A 8 -12.35 -22.80 -15.67
C VAL A 8 -11.07 -22.21 -16.24
N LYS A 9 -10.98 -22.10 -17.56
CA LYS A 9 -9.89 -21.34 -18.18
C LYS A 9 -10.08 -19.86 -17.90
N ARG A 10 -9.00 -19.16 -17.58
CA ARG A 10 -9.04 -17.70 -17.42
C ARG A 10 -9.45 -17.04 -18.73
N VAL A 11 -10.35 -16.05 -18.65
CA VAL A 11 -10.86 -15.33 -19.84
C VAL A 11 -9.76 -14.53 -20.54
N ASP A 12 -8.74 -14.08 -19.80
CA ASP A 12 -7.62 -13.28 -20.29
C ASP A 12 -6.37 -14.09 -20.69
N ALA A 13 -6.35 -15.41 -20.43
CA ALA A 13 -5.14 -16.22 -20.60
C ALA A 13 -4.72 -16.35 -22.07
N TYR A 14 -5.68 -16.59 -22.98
CA TYR A 14 -5.37 -16.79 -24.39
C TYR A 14 -4.72 -15.53 -25.00
N GLY A 15 -5.34 -14.37 -24.82
CA GLY A 15 -4.79 -13.11 -25.33
C GLY A 15 -3.39 -12.79 -24.77
N LYS A 16 -3.11 -13.17 -23.50
CA LYS A 16 -1.80 -12.96 -22.88
C LYS A 16 -0.72 -13.89 -23.48
N VAL A 17 -1.01 -15.15 -23.70
CA VAL A 17 -0.01 -16.11 -24.22
C VAL A 17 0.21 -15.98 -25.72
N THR A 18 -0.75 -15.42 -26.47
CA THR A 18 -0.63 -15.18 -27.92
C THR A 18 -0.08 -13.78 -28.24
N GLY A 19 0.00 -12.86 -27.25
CA GLY A 19 0.40 -11.47 -27.45
C GLY A 19 -0.73 -10.57 -28.01
N GLU A 20 -1.98 -11.06 -28.06
CA GLU A 20 -3.14 -10.24 -28.43
C GLU A 20 -3.52 -9.24 -27.34
N ALA A 21 -3.29 -9.60 -26.06
CA ALA A 21 -3.50 -8.69 -24.94
C ALA A 21 -2.56 -7.49 -25.05
N LYS A 22 -3.13 -6.27 -24.96
CA LYS A 22 -2.37 -5.02 -25.09
C LYS A 22 -2.20 -4.34 -23.76
N TYR A 23 -0.95 -4.05 -23.41
CA TYR A 23 -0.54 -3.25 -22.26
C TYR A 23 -0.42 -1.78 -22.65
N THR A 24 -0.16 -0.91 -21.70
CA THR A 24 -0.13 0.55 -21.93
C THR A 24 0.83 0.95 -23.05
N ALA A 25 2.04 0.40 -23.07
CA ALA A 25 3.05 0.69 -24.07
C ALA A 25 2.71 0.14 -25.47
N ASP A 26 1.90 -0.92 -25.55
CA ASP A 26 1.50 -1.50 -26.85
C ASP A 26 0.45 -0.66 -27.61
N LEU A 27 -0.15 0.32 -26.94
CA LEU A 27 -1.22 1.16 -27.49
C LEU A 27 -0.75 2.57 -27.89
N GLU A 28 0.55 2.81 -27.85
CA GLU A 28 1.13 4.10 -28.14
C GLU A 28 1.02 4.46 -29.64
N PRO A 29 0.67 5.71 -29.99
CA PRO A 29 0.76 6.18 -31.36
C PRO A 29 2.22 6.31 -31.84
N ARG A 30 2.46 6.21 -33.15
CA ARG A 30 3.82 6.19 -33.72
C ARG A 30 4.61 7.49 -33.50
N ASP A 31 3.93 8.64 -33.51
CA ASP A 31 4.55 9.97 -33.40
C ASP A 31 4.43 10.54 -31.97
N ILE A 32 4.63 9.71 -30.96
CA ILE A 32 4.54 10.08 -29.58
C ILE A 32 5.80 10.82 -29.12
N LEU A 33 5.63 11.87 -28.31
CA LEU A 33 6.73 12.54 -27.62
C LEU A 33 7.09 11.76 -26.34
N HIS A 34 8.33 11.91 -25.90
CA HIS A 34 8.85 11.24 -24.71
C HIS A 34 9.07 12.23 -23.58
N GLY A 35 8.44 11.97 -22.44
CA GLY A 35 8.66 12.70 -21.19
C GLY A 35 9.73 12.05 -20.32
N LYS A 36 10.56 12.85 -19.67
CA LYS A 36 11.51 12.39 -18.65
C LYS A 36 11.42 13.30 -17.44
N VAL A 37 11.21 12.69 -16.25
CA VAL A 37 11.17 13.43 -14.97
C VAL A 37 12.59 13.83 -14.56
N VAL A 38 12.71 15.01 -13.98
CA VAL A 38 13.92 15.49 -13.32
C VAL A 38 13.65 15.45 -11.81
N HIS A 39 14.45 14.66 -11.13
CA HIS A 39 14.32 14.44 -9.70
C HIS A 39 15.29 15.30 -8.90
N SER A 40 14.91 15.65 -7.68
CA SER A 40 15.80 16.39 -6.77
C SER A 40 16.99 15.53 -6.35
N THR A 41 18.13 16.17 -6.18
CA THR A 41 19.39 15.59 -5.68
C THR A 41 19.61 15.84 -4.20
N ILE A 42 18.67 16.52 -3.53
CA ILE A 42 18.64 16.75 -2.09
C ILE A 42 17.44 16.06 -1.45
N ALA A 43 17.50 15.78 -0.16
CA ALA A 43 16.43 15.09 0.56
C ALA A 43 15.45 16.04 1.28
N ASN A 44 15.81 17.30 1.47
CA ASN A 44 14.98 18.30 2.15
C ASN A 44 15.46 19.71 1.73
N GLY A 45 14.57 20.56 1.27
CA GLY A 45 14.96 21.91 0.87
C GLY A 45 13.95 22.61 -0.04
N LEU A 46 14.40 23.65 -0.69
CA LEU A 46 13.61 24.46 -1.62
C LEU A 46 14.36 24.64 -2.93
N VAL A 47 13.72 24.41 -4.06
CA VAL A 47 14.25 24.76 -5.38
C VAL A 47 14.21 26.27 -5.52
N LYS A 48 15.36 26.91 -5.79
CA LYS A 48 15.51 28.35 -5.98
C LYS A 48 15.44 28.73 -7.46
N SER A 49 16.17 28.01 -8.30
CA SER A 49 16.26 28.29 -9.74
C SER A 49 16.71 27.07 -10.55
N PHE A 50 16.52 27.17 -11.86
CA PHE A 50 16.99 26.20 -12.84
C PHE A 50 17.85 26.91 -13.91
N ASP A 51 19.00 26.33 -14.26
CA ASP A 51 19.69 26.65 -15.52
C ASP A 51 19.34 25.58 -16.57
N LEU A 52 18.55 25.97 -17.57
CA LEU A 52 18.05 25.11 -18.63
C LEU A 52 18.83 25.27 -19.94
N THR A 53 19.86 26.12 -19.95
CA THR A 53 20.57 26.58 -21.17
C THR A 53 21.13 25.41 -21.98
N GLU A 54 21.88 24.52 -21.35
CA GLU A 54 22.49 23.35 -22.02
C GLU A 54 21.43 22.31 -22.41
N ALA A 55 20.39 22.13 -21.59
CA ALA A 55 19.32 21.18 -21.85
C ALA A 55 18.51 21.52 -23.10
N TYR A 56 18.23 22.82 -23.36
CA TYR A 56 17.55 23.26 -24.57
C TYR A 56 18.39 23.14 -25.84
N GLN A 57 19.72 22.99 -25.73
CA GLN A 57 20.60 22.78 -26.89
C GLN A 57 20.61 21.33 -27.38
N VAL A 58 20.03 20.40 -26.63
CA VAL A 58 19.93 18.98 -27.03
C VAL A 58 18.94 18.87 -28.20
N PRO A 59 19.37 18.38 -29.38
CA PRO A 59 18.47 18.18 -30.52
C PRO A 59 17.29 17.28 -30.14
N GLY A 60 16.09 17.65 -30.61
CA GLY A 60 14.87 16.93 -30.33
C GLY A 60 14.14 17.34 -29.03
N VAL A 61 14.70 18.23 -28.22
CA VAL A 61 13.97 18.79 -27.06
C VAL A 61 12.86 19.72 -27.55
N VAL A 62 11.65 19.44 -27.14
CA VAL A 62 10.42 20.18 -27.49
C VAL A 62 10.09 21.21 -26.42
N LYS A 63 10.11 20.79 -25.15
CA LYS A 63 9.78 21.65 -24.01
C LYS A 63 10.38 21.12 -22.70
N ILE A 64 10.72 22.03 -21.82
CA ILE A 64 11.07 21.74 -20.43
C ILE A 64 10.05 22.46 -19.56
N VAL A 65 9.51 21.76 -18.55
CA VAL A 65 8.61 22.31 -17.53
C VAL A 65 9.21 22.11 -16.16
N THR A 66 9.02 23.07 -15.27
CA THR A 66 9.57 23.09 -13.92
C THR A 66 8.46 23.21 -12.88
N CYS A 67 8.81 23.10 -11.61
CA CYS A 67 7.86 23.33 -10.52
C CYS A 67 7.26 24.75 -10.47
N PHE A 68 7.81 25.69 -11.25
CA PHE A 68 7.29 27.06 -11.38
C PHE A 68 6.22 27.18 -12.48
N ASP A 69 6.07 26.18 -13.34
CA ASP A 69 5.18 26.21 -14.49
C ASP A 69 3.85 25.48 -14.25
N VAL A 70 3.76 24.69 -13.15
CA VAL A 70 2.59 23.86 -12.85
C VAL A 70 1.52 24.63 -12.06
N PRO A 71 0.24 24.23 -12.15
CA PRO A 71 -0.81 24.80 -11.31
C PRO A 71 -0.51 24.65 -9.81
N ASP A 72 -0.82 25.67 -9.03
CA ASP A 72 -0.70 25.64 -7.56
C ASP A 72 -1.87 24.88 -6.92
N CYS A 73 -2.05 23.63 -7.32
CA CYS A 73 -3.11 22.75 -6.87
C CYS A 73 -2.51 21.55 -6.13
N GLN A 74 -2.88 21.41 -4.85
CA GLN A 74 -2.56 20.20 -4.09
C GLN A 74 -3.63 19.12 -4.33
N PHE A 75 -3.20 17.88 -4.39
CA PHE A 75 -4.08 16.73 -4.57
C PHE A 75 -3.63 15.53 -3.70
N PRO A 76 -4.57 14.64 -3.35
CA PRO A 76 -4.25 13.40 -2.66
C PRO A 76 -3.88 12.33 -3.68
N THR A 77 -3.13 11.33 -3.26
CA THR A 77 -2.73 10.23 -4.14
C THR A 77 -3.43 8.91 -3.85
N ALA A 78 -4.04 8.76 -2.66
CA ALA A 78 -4.85 7.61 -2.27
C ALA A 78 -6.32 7.73 -2.73
N GLY A 79 -7.17 6.81 -2.34
CA GLY A 79 -8.52 6.69 -2.84
C GLY A 79 -9.65 6.82 -1.81
N HIS A 80 -9.42 7.47 -0.65
CA HIS A 80 -10.35 7.53 0.48
C HIS A 80 -10.90 8.95 0.79
N PRO A 81 -11.39 9.72 -0.19
CA PRO A 81 -11.84 11.11 0.05
C PRO A 81 -13.16 11.19 0.82
N TRP A 82 -13.87 10.07 0.93
CA TRP A 82 -15.25 10.01 1.42
C TRP A 82 -15.38 9.35 2.78
N SER A 83 -14.28 9.18 3.53
CA SER A 83 -14.40 8.65 4.88
C SER A 83 -15.34 9.51 5.72
N VAL A 84 -16.21 8.86 6.50
CA VAL A 84 -17.13 9.53 7.43
C VAL A 84 -16.36 10.33 8.47
N GLU A 85 -15.22 9.81 8.90
CA GLU A 85 -14.34 10.49 9.84
C GLU A 85 -13.28 11.30 9.09
N LYS A 86 -13.19 12.59 9.38
CA LYS A 86 -12.24 13.51 8.75
C LYS A 86 -10.78 13.06 8.88
N LYS A 87 -10.41 12.44 10.00
CA LYS A 87 -9.06 11.91 10.23
C LYS A 87 -8.65 10.78 9.28
N HIS A 88 -9.63 10.11 8.65
CA HIS A 88 -9.42 9.03 7.69
C HIS A 88 -9.55 9.48 6.23
N GLN A 89 -9.81 10.77 5.99
CA GLN A 89 -9.85 11.31 4.62
C GLN A 89 -8.44 11.49 4.07
N ASP A 90 -8.31 11.35 2.76
CA ASP A 90 -7.05 11.58 2.06
C ASP A 90 -6.50 12.99 2.30
N ILE A 91 -5.19 13.07 2.53
CA ILE A 91 -4.46 14.33 2.72
C ILE A 91 -3.97 14.82 1.36
N CYS A 92 -4.31 16.09 1.03
CA CYS A 92 -3.83 16.76 -0.16
C CYS A 92 -2.48 17.43 0.14
N ASP A 93 -1.39 16.70 -0.03
CA ASP A 93 -0.03 17.16 0.31
C ASP A 93 0.96 17.13 -0.85
N ARG A 94 0.52 16.71 -2.06
CA ARG A 94 1.35 16.62 -3.26
C ARG A 94 0.91 17.60 -4.34
N LYS A 95 1.86 18.13 -5.10
CA LYS A 95 1.68 18.88 -6.33
C LYS A 95 2.17 18.07 -7.54
N ILE A 96 1.87 18.52 -8.76
CA ILE A 96 2.36 17.88 -10.01
C ILE A 96 3.89 17.85 -10.04
N LEU A 97 4.54 18.99 -9.75
CA LEU A 97 5.96 19.15 -9.51
C LEU A 97 6.15 19.97 -8.25
N ASN A 98 7.14 19.66 -7.44
CA ASN A 98 7.30 20.22 -6.10
C ASN A 98 8.49 21.17 -6.03
N GLN A 99 8.23 22.45 -5.75
CA GLN A 99 9.29 23.41 -5.40
C GLN A 99 9.88 23.09 -4.02
N ARG A 100 9.01 22.73 -3.04
CA ARG A 100 9.41 22.28 -1.72
C ARG A 100 9.77 20.79 -1.76
N VAL A 101 11.06 20.50 -1.81
CA VAL A 101 11.63 19.14 -1.81
C VAL A 101 11.53 18.53 -0.42
N ARG A 102 11.02 17.31 -0.32
CA ARG A 102 10.81 16.58 0.94
C ARG A 102 11.47 15.20 0.98
N LEU A 103 11.95 14.71 -0.16
CA LEU A 103 12.72 13.46 -0.25
C LEU A 103 13.77 13.56 -1.35
N TYR A 104 14.84 12.77 -1.25
CA TYR A 104 15.74 12.56 -2.38
C TYR A 104 14.98 11.86 -3.51
N GLY A 105 14.98 12.47 -4.69
CA GLY A 105 14.20 11.95 -5.82
C GLY A 105 12.80 12.56 -5.94
N ASP A 106 12.49 13.66 -5.26
CA ASP A 106 11.23 14.39 -5.44
C ASP A 106 11.13 14.99 -6.85
N ASP A 107 9.94 15.02 -7.42
CA ASP A 107 9.70 15.46 -8.78
C ASP A 107 9.73 17.00 -8.87
N ILE A 108 10.71 17.58 -9.56
CA ILE A 108 10.94 19.04 -9.59
C ILE A 108 10.81 19.67 -10.98
N ALA A 109 11.05 18.88 -12.03
CA ALA A 109 10.92 19.33 -13.43
C ALA A 109 10.66 18.11 -14.34
N ALA A 110 10.35 18.36 -15.61
CA ALA A 110 10.27 17.32 -16.64
C ALA A 110 10.68 17.88 -18.01
N VAL A 111 11.30 17.02 -18.82
CA VAL A 111 11.69 17.30 -20.21
C VAL A 111 10.73 16.57 -21.14
N ILE A 112 10.34 17.18 -22.24
CA ILE A 112 9.61 16.59 -23.35
C ILE A 112 10.49 16.69 -24.60
N ALA A 113 10.71 15.53 -25.26
CA ALA A 113 11.53 15.48 -26.47
C ALA A 113 10.91 14.53 -27.52
N GLU A 114 11.47 14.54 -28.73
CA GLU A 114 11.02 13.70 -29.85
C GLU A 114 11.37 12.22 -29.64
N ASP A 115 12.40 11.92 -28.83
CA ASP A 115 12.79 10.56 -28.46
C ASP A 115 13.27 10.47 -26.99
N GLU A 116 13.34 9.24 -26.50
CA GLU A 116 13.71 8.96 -25.11
C GLU A 116 15.15 9.34 -24.77
N VAL A 117 16.08 9.20 -25.75
CA VAL A 117 17.51 9.50 -25.57
C VAL A 117 17.69 11.00 -25.40
N ALA A 118 17.05 11.80 -26.26
CA ALA A 118 17.06 13.26 -26.17
C ALA A 118 16.47 13.74 -24.85
N ALA A 119 15.32 13.19 -24.43
CA ALA A 119 14.68 13.52 -23.16
C ALA A 119 15.60 13.22 -21.96
N ALA A 120 16.19 12.02 -21.92
CA ALA A 120 17.08 11.59 -20.84
C ALA A 120 18.40 12.39 -20.82
N ARG A 121 18.95 12.72 -21.99
CA ARG A 121 20.16 13.55 -22.10
C ARG A 121 19.90 14.97 -21.60
N ALA A 122 18.83 15.59 -22.03
CA ALA A 122 18.47 16.95 -21.62
C ALA A 122 18.19 17.01 -20.10
N ALA A 123 17.48 16.03 -19.55
CA ALA A 123 17.20 15.95 -18.12
C ALA A 123 18.47 15.96 -17.25
N ARG A 124 19.55 15.31 -17.71
CA ARG A 124 20.86 15.28 -17.00
C ARG A 124 21.64 16.60 -17.09
N LEU A 125 21.34 17.46 -18.05
CA LEU A 125 22.01 18.74 -18.26
C LEU A 125 21.35 19.90 -17.51
N ILE A 126 20.18 19.67 -16.93
CA ILE A 126 19.51 20.67 -16.10
C ILE A 126 20.28 20.83 -14.80
N LYS A 127 20.68 22.07 -14.50
CA LYS A 127 21.31 22.42 -13.23
C LYS A 127 20.28 23.07 -12.32
N VAL A 128 20.28 22.70 -11.05
CA VAL A 128 19.29 23.15 -10.06
C VAL A 128 20.02 23.78 -8.90
N GLU A 129 19.58 24.96 -8.51
CA GLU A 129 20.03 25.64 -7.29
C GLU A 129 19.03 25.39 -6.18
N TYR A 130 19.51 24.94 -5.02
CA TYR A 130 18.70 24.62 -3.86
C TYR A 130 19.06 25.50 -2.64
N GLU A 131 18.07 25.71 -1.80
CA GLU A 131 18.25 26.02 -0.39
C GLU A 131 18.04 24.72 0.39
N GLU A 132 19.12 24.20 0.96
CA GLU A 132 19.09 22.89 1.62
C GLU A 132 18.69 23.01 3.09
N TYR A 133 17.87 22.07 3.55
CA TYR A 133 17.47 21.91 4.95
C TYR A 133 17.94 20.55 5.47
N THR A 134 18.06 20.43 6.80
CA THR A 134 18.40 19.15 7.42
C THR A 134 17.32 18.11 7.17
N PRO A 135 17.65 16.94 6.56
CA PRO A 135 16.67 15.89 6.35
C PRO A 135 16.32 15.16 7.64
N ILE A 136 15.06 14.79 7.78
CA ILE A 136 14.53 14.03 8.92
C ILE A 136 14.16 12.64 8.41
N VAL A 137 15.02 11.63 8.61
CA VAL A 137 14.89 10.31 7.97
C VAL A 137 14.36 9.21 8.91
N THR A 138 14.39 9.44 10.23
CA THR A 138 13.89 8.47 11.21
C THR A 138 12.62 8.95 11.88
N VAL A 139 11.83 8.02 12.39
CA VAL A 139 10.58 8.34 13.11
C VAL A 139 10.89 9.07 14.42
N GLU A 140 11.95 8.64 15.12
CA GLU A 140 12.36 9.24 16.39
C GLU A 140 12.75 10.72 16.21
N ALA A 141 13.54 11.02 15.17
CA ALA A 141 13.89 12.41 14.86
C ALA A 141 12.67 13.25 14.42
N ALA A 142 11.72 12.63 13.71
CA ALA A 142 10.51 13.32 13.26
C ALA A 142 9.51 13.60 14.37
N MET A 143 9.54 12.83 15.45
CA MET A 143 8.67 12.98 16.62
C MET A 143 9.34 13.74 17.79
N ALA A 144 10.58 14.19 17.63
CA ALA A 144 11.24 15.02 18.64
C ALA A 144 10.49 16.36 18.84
N GLU A 145 10.51 16.92 20.05
CA GLU A 145 9.78 18.15 20.39
C GLU A 145 10.21 19.36 19.55
N ASP A 146 11.47 19.40 19.13
CA ASP A 146 12.07 20.45 18.31
C ASP A 146 12.08 20.13 16.81
N ALA A 147 11.46 19.03 16.39
CA ALA A 147 11.43 18.61 15.00
C ALA A 147 10.70 19.62 14.11
N THR A 148 11.35 20.06 13.04
CA THR A 148 10.70 20.93 12.05
C THR A 148 9.66 20.15 11.26
N PRO A 149 8.41 20.65 11.13
CA PRO A 149 7.39 20.00 10.32
C PRO A 149 7.77 19.96 8.82
N LEU A 150 7.61 18.81 8.19
CA LEU A 150 7.82 18.66 6.74
C LEU A 150 6.71 19.29 5.91
N HIS A 151 5.51 19.38 6.48
CA HIS A 151 4.33 20.01 5.88
C HIS A 151 3.76 21.10 6.81
N PRO A 152 4.49 22.22 7.03
CA PRO A 152 4.08 23.26 7.99
C PRO A 152 2.74 23.93 7.62
N ASP A 153 2.38 23.92 6.33
CA ASP A 153 1.10 24.47 5.83
C ASP A 153 -0.11 23.59 6.24
N LEU A 154 0.13 22.32 6.55
CA LEU A 154 -0.91 21.36 6.88
C LEU A 154 -0.91 20.98 8.35
N ARG A 155 0.25 20.95 9.00
CA ARG A 155 0.43 20.38 10.35
C ARG A 155 1.50 21.11 11.15
N LYS A 156 1.35 21.06 12.46
CA LYS A 156 2.35 21.62 13.41
C LYS A 156 3.44 20.62 13.81
N ASP A 157 3.23 19.35 13.50
CA ASP A 157 4.13 18.22 13.79
C ASP A 157 4.24 17.28 12.57
N ASN A 158 5.03 16.23 12.69
CA ASN A 158 5.20 15.23 11.64
C ASN A 158 4.30 13.99 11.81
N VAL A 159 3.40 13.95 12.81
CA VAL A 159 2.49 12.81 13.00
C VAL A 159 1.27 12.95 12.10
N ILE A 160 1.18 12.13 11.05
CA ILE A 160 0.05 12.11 10.12
C ILE A 160 -1.24 11.71 10.83
N VAL A 161 -1.18 10.62 11.58
CA VAL A 161 -2.30 10.11 12.37
C VAL A 161 -1.78 9.29 13.55
N HIS A 162 -2.46 9.39 14.66
CA HIS A 162 -2.39 8.47 15.79
C HIS A 162 -3.72 7.73 15.92
N SER A 163 -3.67 6.42 16.00
CA SER A 163 -4.83 5.55 16.17
C SER A 163 -4.63 4.69 17.41
N HIS A 164 -5.54 4.82 18.37
CA HIS A 164 -5.61 3.98 19.57
C HIS A 164 -6.72 2.95 19.42
N MET A 165 -6.45 1.70 19.77
CA MET A 165 -7.38 0.57 19.64
C MET A 165 -7.21 -0.38 20.81
N THR A 166 -8.32 -0.96 21.27
CA THR A 166 -8.31 -1.95 22.34
C THR A 166 -9.09 -3.21 21.92
N MET A 167 -8.81 -4.34 22.58
CA MET A 167 -9.67 -5.51 22.66
C MET A 167 -9.86 -5.83 24.15
N GLY A 168 -11.09 -6.12 24.57
CA GLY A 168 -11.48 -6.18 25.98
C GLY A 168 -12.35 -4.97 26.34
N ASP A 169 -12.16 -4.42 27.52
CA ASP A 169 -12.85 -3.17 27.91
C ASP A 169 -12.40 -2.00 27.03
N SER A 170 -13.31 -1.06 26.70
CA SER A 170 -13.03 0.06 25.81
C SER A 170 -11.87 0.97 26.25
N ASP A 171 -11.63 1.02 27.57
CA ASP A 171 -10.58 1.83 28.18
C ASP A 171 -9.42 0.95 28.71
N PHE A 172 -9.29 -0.27 28.21
CA PHE A 172 -8.25 -1.19 28.63
C PHE A 172 -6.86 -0.63 28.37
N THR A 173 -6.00 -0.67 29.41
CA THR A 173 -4.57 -0.43 29.29
C THR A 173 -3.78 -1.67 29.70
N TYR A 174 -2.61 -1.86 29.12
CA TYR A 174 -1.71 -2.96 29.50
C TYR A 174 -1.33 -2.90 30.99
N GLU A 175 -1.16 -1.70 31.53
CA GLU A 175 -0.85 -1.48 32.95
C GLU A 175 -2.00 -1.95 33.88
N ASP A 176 -3.25 -1.75 33.48
CA ASP A 176 -4.39 -2.28 34.22
C ASP A 176 -4.47 -3.81 34.11
N GLY A 177 -4.10 -4.34 32.95
CA GLY A 177 -3.91 -5.79 32.76
C GLY A 177 -2.87 -6.37 33.73
N LEU A 178 -1.72 -5.70 33.88
CA LEU A 178 -0.67 -6.10 34.84
C LEU A 178 -1.19 -6.09 36.29
N LYS A 179 -1.89 -5.02 36.71
CA LYS A 179 -2.47 -4.92 38.06
C LYS A 179 -3.49 -6.01 38.32
N LYS A 180 -4.40 -6.26 37.36
CA LYS A 180 -5.43 -7.27 37.47
C LYS A 180 -4.82 -8.69 37.54
N ALA A 181 -3.83 -8.97 36.70
CA ALA A 181 -3.10 -10.24 36.75
C ALA A 181 -2.38 -10.43 38.09
N GLY A 182 -1.68 -9.40 38.60
CA GLY A 182 -1.02 -9.46 39.91
C GLY A 182 -1.98 -9.66 41.10
N SER A 183 -3.27 -9.36 40.93
CA SER A 183 -4.31 -9.65 41.92
C SER A 183 -4.84 -11.09 41.84
N CYS A 184 -4.70 -11.75 40.71
CA CYS A 184 -5.23 -13.08 40.43
C CYS A 184 -4.17 -14.18 40.50
N TYR A 185 -2.92 -13.84 40.24
CA TYR A 185 -1.80 -14.80 40.13
C TYR A 185 -0.62 -14.37 41.01
N GLY A 186 0.11 -15.35 41.52
CA GLY A 186 1.37 -15.10 42.20
C GLY A 186 2.47 -14.65 41.22
N PRO A 187 3.48 -13.89 41.69
CA PRO A 187 4.56 -13.39 40.84
C PRO A 187 5.33 -14.50 40.09
N GLU A 188 5.34 -15.71 40.62
CA GLU A 188 5.96 -16.89 40.00
C GLU A 188 5.06 -17.59 38.96
N GLU A 189 3.78 -17.19 38.83
CA GLU A 189 2.82 -17.83 37.93
C GLU A 189 2.66 -17.08 36.59
N ILE A 190 3.18 -15.86 36.51
CA ILE A 190 3.09 -15.00 35.30
C ILE A 190 4.47 -14.53 34.87
N ILE A 191 4.61 -14.30 33.54
CA ILE A 191 5.80 -13.72 32.90
C ILE A 191 5.37 -12.54 32.05
N SER A 192 6.07 -11.41 32.19
CA SER A 192 5.93 -10.24 31.32
C SER A 192 7.19 -10.08 30.47
N LEU A 193 7.02 -9.86 29.18
CA LEU A 193 8.09 -9.57 28.22
C LEU A 193 7.85 -8.23 27.53
N GLU A 194 8.94 -7.53 27.24
CA GLU A 194 8.95 -6.36 26.38
C GLU A 194 10.02 -6.58 25.29
N LYS A 195 9.67 -6.37 24.04
CA LYS A 195 10.51 -6.59 22.87
C LYS A 195 10.29 -5.52 21.81
N GLU A 196 11.32 -5.25 21.04
CA GLU A 196 11.24 -4.42 19.84
C GLU A 196 11.47 -5.27 18.61
N TYR A 197 10.64 -5.07 17.58
CA TYR A 197 10.74 -5.72 16.29
C TYR A 197 10.61 -4.68 15.18
N ASP A 198 11.39 -4.86 14.12
CA ASP A 198 11.38 -3.96 12.96
C ASP A 198 11.02 -4.70 11.68
N THR A 199 10.33 -4.01 10.80
CA THR A 199 10.10 -4.44 9.42
C THR A 199 10.75 -3.45 8.45
N PRO A 200 11.45 -3.93 7.41
CA PRO A 200 12.15 -3.04 6.48
C PRO A 200 11.19 -2.39 5.48
N ARG A 201 11.69 -1.32 4.86
CA ARG A 201 11.10 -0.76 3.65
C ARG A 201 11.34 -1.70 2.46
N ILE A 202 10.30 -1.98 1.66
CA ILE A 202 10.38 -2.91 0.54
C ILE A 202 9.72 -2.31 -0.69
N SER A 203 10.35 -2.41 -1.87
CA SER A 203 9.74 -2.05 -3.16
C SER A 203 8.89 -3.19 -3.71
N HIS A 204 7.83 -2.85 -4.45
CA HIS A 204 6.91 -3.80 -5.09
C HIS A 204 7.57 -4.61 -6.21
N CYS A 205 8.52 -4.04 -6.93
CA CYS A 205 9.27 -4.67 -8.02
C CYS A 205 8.37 -5.36 -9.07
N HIS A 206 7.19 -4.79 -9.39
CA HIS A 206 6.34 -5.28 -10.48
C HIS A 206 7.08 -5.23 -11.81
N ILE A 207 6.82 -6.20 -12.70
CA ILE A 207 7.57 -6.35 -13.97
C ILE A 207 7.30 -5.15 -14.89
N GLU A 208 6.04 -4.82 -15.15
CA GLU A 208 5.67 -3.62 -15.90
C GLU A 208 5.91 -2.38 -15.05
N LEU A 209 6.80 -1.50 -15.51
CA LEU A 209 7.08 -0.22 -14.86
C LEU A 209 5.83 0.68 -14.84
N PRO A 210 5.75 1.70 -13.97
CA PRO A 210 4.73 2.74 -14.09
C PRO A 210 4.88 3.44 -15.44
N VAL A 211 3.88 3.30 -16.29
CA VAL A 211 3.85 3.86 -17.64
C VAL A 211 2.47 4.44 -17.93
N SER A 212 2.47 5.60 -18.54
CA SER A 212 1.28 6.25 -19.09
C SER A 212 1.63 7.02 -20.35
N TRP A 213 0.62 7.27 -21.19
CA TRP A 213 0.70 8.26 -22.23
C TRP A 213 -0.63 9.01 -22.32
N ALA A 214 -0.55 10.27 -22.71
CA ALA A 214 -1.71 11.14 -22.71
C ALA A 214 -1.80 11.97 -23.97
N TYR A 215 -3.02 12.38 -24.34
CA TYR A 215 -3.31 13.27 -25.46
C TYR A 215 -4.57 14.10 -25.18
N VAL A 216 -4.74 15.20 -25.92
CA VAL A 216 -6.00 15.96 -25.91
C VAL A 216 -6.73 15.68 -27.22
N ASP A 217 -7.97 15.18 -27.10
CA ASP A 217 -8.79 14.91 -28.30
C ASP A 217 -9.39 16.18 -28.90
N THR A 218 -10.03 16.03 -30.06
CA THR A 218 -10.66 17.15 -30.81
C THR A 218 -11.78 17.86 -30.04
N ASN A 219 -12.36 17.21 -29.01
CA ASN A 219 -13.36 17.79 -28.12
C ASN A 219 -12.71 18.47 -26.89
N GLY A 220 -11.39 18.55 -26.85
CA GLY A 220 -10.62 19.12 -25.76
C GLY A 220 -10.60 18.25 -24.51
N LYS A 221 -10.93 16.95 -24.59
CA LYS A 221 -10.85 16.02 -23.46
C LYS A 221 -9.42 15.50 -23.31
N ILE A 222 -8.89 15.59 -22.11
CA ILE A 222 -7.57 15.06 -21.74
C ILE A 222 -7.75 13.55 -21.48
N THR A 223 -7.19 12.74 -22.37
CA THR A 223 -7.23 11.29 -22.24
C THR A 223 -5.86 10.77 -21.80
N VAL A 224 -5.82 10.01 -20.71
CA VAL A 224 -4.62 9.35 -20.19
C VAL A 224 -4.82 7.85 -20.25
N VAL A 225 -3.95 7.15 -20.95
CA VAL A 225 -3.85 5.69 -20.97
C VAL A 225 -2.77 5.30 -19.98
N SER A 226 -3.13 4.53 -18.94
CA SER A 226 -2.21 4.24 -17.82
C SER A 226 -2.35 2.84 -17.28
N SER A 227 -1.23 2.28 -16.85
CA SER A 227 -1.14 1.03 -16.10
C SER A 227 -1.56 1.19 -14.64
N THR A 228 -2.71 1.81 -14.37
CA THR A 228 -3.22 2.11 -13.01
C THR A 228 -4.19 1.05 -12.49
N GLN A 229 -4.18 0.81 -11.18
CA GLN A 229 -5.16 -0.04 -10.50
C GLN A 229 -6.47 0.70 -10.18
N ILE A 230 -6.48 2.04 -10.22
CA ILE A 230 -7.55 2.90 -9.71
C ILE A 230 -7.99 3.98 -10.72
N PRO A 231 -8.47 3.62 -11.93
CA PRO A 231 -8.71 4.59 -13.01
C PRO A 231 -9.68 5.71 -12.62
N HIS A 232 -10.69 5.43 -11.79
CA HIS A 232 -11.64 6.45 -11.35
C HIS A 232 -11.02 7.48 -10.39
N ILE A 233 -10.13 7.03 -9.50
CA ILE A 233 -9.42 7.91 -8.57
C ILE A 233 -8.38 8.74 -9.34
N VAL A 234 -7.62 8.11 -10.23
CA VAL A 234 -6.68 8.82 -11.12
C VAL A 234 -7.40 9.92 -11.90
N ARG A 235 -8.59 9.64 -12.44
CA ARG A 235 -9.41 10.67 -13.13
C ARG A 235 -9.71 11.86 -12.24
N ARG A 236 -10.17 11.61 -11.02
CA ARG A 236 -10.52 12.66 -10.05
C ARG A 236 -9.28 13.48 -9.65
N CYS A 237 -8.22 12.81 -9.23
CA CYS A 237 -7.00 13.49 -8.77
C CYS A 237 -6.28 14.23 -9.90
N THR A 238 -6.26 13.68 -11.12
CA THR A 238 -5.72 14.40 -12.30
C THR A 238 -6.52 15.67 -12.59
N ALA A 239 -7.84 15.62 -12.53
CA ALA A 239 -8.67 16.82 -12.71
C ALA A 239 -8.41 17.87 -11.62
N GLN A 240 -8.28 17.44 -10.36
CA GLN A 240 -7.95 18.30 -9.22
C GLN A 240 -6.56 18.94 -9.38
N ALA A 241 -5.55 18.13 -9.70
CA ALA A 241 -4.16 18.60 -9.89
C ALA A 241 -4.03 19.63 -11.01
N LEU A 242 -4.81 19.48 -12.08
CA LEU A 242 -4.82 20.39 -13.22
C LEU A 242 -5.75 21.61 -13.02
N GLY A 243 -6.57 21.62 -11.97
CA GLY A 243 -7.59 22.66 -11.77
C GLY A 243 -8.70 22.68 -12.83
N VAL A 244 -9.05 21.49 -13.42
CA VAL A 244 -10.05 21.37 -14.47
C VAL A 244 -11.26 20.55 -14.02
N PRO A 245 -12.46 20.75 -14.64
CA PRO A 245 -13.62 19.92 -14.35
C PRO A 245 -13.34 18.43 -14.62
N ILE A 246 -13.81 17.53 -13.75
CA ILE A 246 -13.60 16.07 -13.89
C ILE A 246 -14.11 15.52 -15.24
N GLY A 247 -15.14 16.16 -15.83
CA GLY A 247 -15.66 15.81 -17.16
C GLY A 247 -14.65 15.99 -18.29
N ARG A 248 -13.61 16.82 -18.08
CA ARG A 248 -12.52 17.06 -19.06
C ARG A 248 -11.47 15.94 -19.08
N VAL A 249 -11.46 15.07 -18.06
CA VAL A 249 -10.46 14.00 -17.95
C VAL A 249 -11.10 12.64 -18.24
N ARG A 250 -10.40 11.82 -19.02
CA ARG A 250 -10.70 10.40 -19.29
C ARG A 250 -9.48 9.57 -18.98
N ILE A 251 -9.68 8.47 -18.26
CA ILE A 251 -8.63 7.47 -18.01
C ILE A 251 -9.00 6.18 -18.73
N ILE A 252 -8.05 5.60 -19.43
CA ILE A 252 -8.14 4.29 -20.08
C ILE A 252 -7.14 3.37 -19.40
N LYS A 253 -7.62 2.25 -18.89
CA LYS A 253 -6.82 1.22 -18.25
C LYS A 253 -6.75 -0.01 -19.15
N PRO A 254 -5.63 -0.29 -19.81
CA PRO A 254 -5.35 -1.55 -20.53
C PRO A 254 -5.09 -2.71 -19.56
N TYR A 255 -4.55 -3.81 -20.06
CA TYR A 255 -3.96 -4.84 -19.20
C TYR A 255 -2.81 -4.27 -18.37
N ILE A 256 -2.62 -4.84 -17.16
CA ILE A 256 -1.59 -4.39 -16.21
C ILE A 256 -0.62 -5.54 -15.95
N GLY A 257 0.67 -5.27 -16.10
CA GLY A 257 1.78 -6.20 -15.84
C GLY A 257 2.23 -6.26 -14.38
N GLY A 258 1.25 -6.29 -13.47
CA GLY A 258 1.48 -6.27 -12.02
C GLY A 258 1.46 -4.85 -11.43
N GLY A 259 1.08 -4.75 -10.17
CA GLY A 259 1.05 -3.48 -9.44
C GLY A 259 1.28 -3.68 -7.95
N PHE A 260 0.67 -4.72 -7.36
CA PHE A 260 0.82 -5.13 -5.96
C PHE A 260 0.54 -4.01 -4.95
N GLY A 261 -0.17 -2.95 -5.36
CA GLY A 261 -0.46 -1.78 -4.56
C GLY A 261 0.30 -0.52 -4.97
N ASN A 262 1.46 -0.59 -5.63
CA ASN A 262 2.16 0.62 -6.10
C ASN A 262 1.26 1.45 -7.04
N LYS A 263 0.60 0.77 -7.99
CA LYS A 263 -0.31 1.39 -8.96
C LYS A 263 -1.72 1.63 -8.40
N GLN A 264 -1.93 1.42 -7.10
CA GLN A 264 -3.12 1.81 -6.34
C GLN A 264 -3.00 3.24 -5.78
N ASP A 265 -2.01 3.96 -6.21
CA ASP A 265 -1.77 5.38 -5.95
C ASP A 265 -1.84 6.14 -7.27
N VAL A 266 -2.16 7.44 -7.20
CA VAL A 266 -1.96 8.35 -8.32
C VAL A 266 -0.48 8.67 -8.38
N LEU A 267 0.19 8.23 -9.43
CA LEU A 267 1.64 8.37 -9.55
C LEU A 267 2.03 9.55 -10.45
N TYR A 268 2.08 9.32 -11.75
CA TYR A 268 2.58 10.30 -12.72
C TYR A 268 1.51 10.73 -13.74
N GLU A 269 0.29 10.24 -13.63
CA GLU A 269 -0.78 10.57 -14.57
C GLU A 269 -1.13 12.07 -14.59
N PRO A 270 -1.17 12.79 -13.45
CA PRO A 270 -1.35 14.24 -13.46
C PRO A 270 -0.20 14.99 -14.17
N LEU A 271 1.04 14.57 -13.94
CA LEU A 271 2.20 15.12 -14.62
C LEU A 271 2.10 14.88 -16.13
N ASN A 272 1.83 13.64 -16.56
CA ASN A 272 1.74 13.31 -17.98
C ASN A 272 0.61 14.09 -18.68
N ALA A 273 -0.55 14.23 -18.05
CA ALA A 273 -1.64 15.06 -18.53
C ALA A 273 -1.20 16.53 -18.70
N PHE A 274 -0.45 17.08 -17.74
CA PHE A 274 0.10 18.43 -17.82
C PHE A 274 1.13 18.58 -18.96
N LEU A 275 2.05 17.62 -19.09
CA LEU A 275 3.04 17.61 -20.18
C LEU A 275 2.37 17.65 -21.55
N THR A 276 1.37 16.81 -21.78
CA THR A 276 0.56 16.78 -23.00
C THR A 276 -0.11 18.14 -23.28
N MET A 277 -0.74 18.75 -22.27
CA MET A 277 -1.36 20.07 -22.42
C MET A 277 -0.32 21.13 -22.78
N SER A 278 0.88 21.05 -22.22
CA SER A 278 1.96 22.02 -22.42
C SER A 278 2.55 22.02 -23.84
N VAL A 279 2.29 20.96 -24.63
CA VAL A 279 2.72 20.83 -26.03
C VAL A 279 1.55 20.82 -27.01
N GLY A 280 0.46 21.51 -26.65
CA GLY A 280 -0.71 21.68 -27.53
C GLY A 280 -1.57 20.42 -27.70
N GLY A 281 -1.52 19.50 -26.77
CA GLY A 281 -2.33 18.27 -26.78
C GLY A 281 -1.71 17.11 -27.58
N ARG A 282 -0.48 17.26 -28.07
CA ARG A 282 0.25 16.18 -28.74
C ARG A 282 0.45 15.00 -27.77
N PRO A 283 0.43 13.76 -28.27
CA PRO A 283 0.67 12.60 -27.42
C PRO A 283 2.05 12.66 -26.74
N VAL A 284 2.08 12.43 -25.41
CA VAL A 284 3.31 12.35 -24.62
C VAL A 284 3.30 11.05 -23.83
N ARG A 285 4.37 10.25 -23.94
CA ARG A 285 4.64 9.08 -23.11
C ARG A 285 5.47 9.48 -21.91
N LEU A 286 5.14 8.93 -20.75
CA LEU A 286 5.94 9.01 -19.54
C LEU A 286 6.09 7.61 -18.94
N GLU A 287 7.31 7.10 -18.92
CA GLU A 287 7.68 5.85 -18.29
C GLU A 287 8.76 6.10 -17.24
N ILE A 288 8.60 5.47 -16.08
CA ILE A 288 9.51 5.63 -14.94
C ILE A 288 10.42 4.42 -14.89
N SER A 289 11.73 4.61 -14.89
CA SER A 289 12.71 3.52 -14.85
C SER A 289 12.61 2.69 -13.56
N ARG A 290 13.32 1.57 -13.50
CA ARG A 290 13.33 0.73 -12.30
C ARG A 290 13.92 1.46 -11.09
N GLU A 291 14.99 2.21 -11.28
CA GLU A 291 15.65 3.01 -10.26
C GLU A 291 14.71 4.11 -9.74
N GLU A 292 14.08 4.83 -10.65
CA GLU A 292 13.09 5.86 -10.32
C GLU A 292 11.85 5.26 -9.65
N THR A 293 11.44 4.05 -10.03
CA THR A 293 10.32 3.34 -9.39
C THR A 293 10.65 3.02 -7.93
N ILE A 294 11.87 2.61 -7.63
CA ILE A 294 12.31 2.28 -6.27
C ILE A 294 12.43 3.52 -5.38
N SER A 295 12.97 4.62 -5.91
CA SER A 295 13.25 5.84 -5.16
C SER A 295 12.07 6.82 -5.09
N GLY A 296 11.29 6.95 -6.16
CA GLY A 296 10.28 8.00 -6.32
C GLY A 296 8.82 7.53 -6.21
N THR A 297 8.53 6.22 -6.26
CA THR A 297 7.15 5.73 -6.14
C THR A 297 6.86 5.21 -4.72
N ARG A 298 5.92 4.27 -4.58
CA ARG A 298 5.49 3.79 -3.26
C ARG A 298 6.30 2.58 -2.82
N THR A 299 6.44 2.45 -1.50
CA THR A 299 7.09 1.32 -0.85
C THR A 299 6.17 0.74 0.22
N ARG A 300 6.50 -0.44 0.75
CA ARG A 300 5.94 -0.92 2.01
C ARG A 300 6.44 -0.02 3.15
N HIS A 301 5.57 0.26 4.12
CA HIS A 301 5.98 0.96 5.34
C HIS A 301 7.03 0.15 6.11
N ALA A 302 8.15 0.77 6.42
CA ALA A 302 8.97 0.32 7.53
C ALA A 302 8.24 0.67 8.82
N ILE A 303 7.99 -0.33 9.66
CA ILE A 303 7.30 -0.13 10.94
C ILE A 303 8.17 -0.70 12.05
N LYS A 304 8.39 0.10 13.09
CA LYS A 304 8.99 -0.32 14.35
C LYS A 304 7.88 -0.61 15.35
N GLY A 305 7.85 -1.81 15.90
CA GLY A 305 6.88 -2.25 16.89
C GLY A 305 7.54 -2.47 18.24
N LYS A 306 7.09 -1.75 19.27
CA LYS A 306 7.38 -2.05 20.67
C LYS A 306 6.25 -2.92 21.19
N CYS A 307 6.56 -4.16 21.50
CA CYS A 307 5.58 -5.17 21.88
C CYS A 307 5.75 -5.56 23.35
N LYS A 308 4.65 -5.63 24.09
CA LYS A 308 4.60 -6.22 25.43
C LYS A 308 3.65 -7.39 25.44
N GLY A 309 3.98 -8.42 26.22
CA GLY A 309 3.14 -9.59 26.41
C GLY A 309 3.19 -10.08 27.83
N LEU A 310 2.02 -10.45 28.38
CA LEU A 310 1.84 -11.01 29.70
C LEU A 310 1.22 -12.40 29.55
N VAL A 311 1.89 -13.41 30.10
CA VAL A 311 1.51 -14.82 29.93
C VAL A 311 1.59 -15.55 31.28
N THR A 312 0.69 -16.51 31.48
CA THR A 312 0.79 -17.46 32.60
C THR A 312 1.77 -18.59 32.30
N LYS A 313 2.38 -19.21 33.33
CA LYS A 313 3.27 -20.36 33.11
C LYS A 313 2.59 -21.57 32.48
N ASP A 314 1.28 -21.71 32.60
CA ASP A 314 0.51 -22.72 31.89
C ASP A 314 0.19 -22.32 30.43
N GLY A 315 0.65 -21.16 29.95
CA GLY A 315 0.63 -20.74 28.55
C GLY A 315 -0.63 -20.01 28.08
N ARG A 316 -1.35 -19.31 28.94
CA ARG A 316 -2.47 -18.44 28.57
C ARG A 316 -1.98 -17.01 28.41
N ILE A 317 -2.29 -16.36 27.29
CA ILE A 317 -2.02 -14.94 27.07
C ILE A 317 -3.04 -14.14 27.88
N LEU A 318 -2.55 -13.33 28.81
CA LEU A 318 -3.39 -12.47 29.64
C LEU A 318 -3.59 -11.09 29.00
N ALA A 319 -2.51 -10.46 28.55
CA ALA A 319 -2.56 -9.15 27.91
C ALA A 319 -1.43 -8.97 26.89
N ARG A 320 -1.70 -8.16 25.85
CA ARG A 320 -0.66 -7.72 24.91
C ARG A 320 -0.74 -6.20 24.69
N LYS A 321 0.39 -5.62 24.31
CA LYS A 321 0.46 -4.22 23.85
C LYS A 321 1.33 -4.13 22.60
N LEU A 322 0.95 -3.23 21.69
CA LEU A 322 1.75 -2.84 20.54
C LEU A 322 1.77 -1.31 20.42
N ASP A 323 2.95 -0.71 20.48
CA ASP A 323 3.17 0.67 20.02
C ASP A 323 3.88 0.58 18.66
N ALA A 324 3.16 0.88 17.58
CA ALA A 324 3.64 0.79 16.21
C ALA A 324 3.97 2.17 15.63
N TYR A 325 5.19 2.34 15.15
CA TYR A 325 5.71 3.58 14.58
C TYR A 325 6.02 3.39 13.10
N ALA A 326 5.15 3.87 12.22
CA ALA A 326 5.29 3.72 10.78
C ALA A 326 6.03 4.91 10.15
N ASN A 327 7.17 4.64 9.54
CA ASN A 327 7.88 5.59 8.69
C ASN A 327 7.16 5.70 7.35
N ASN A 328 6.34 6.76 7.20
CA ASN A 328 5.51 6.98 6.03
C ASN A 328 6.27 7.62 4.85
N GLY A 329 7.41 8.22 5.11
CA GLY A 329 8.11 9.01 4.11
C GLY A 329 7.50 10.40 3.91
N ALA A 330 7.77 11.00 2.74
CA ALA A 330 7.57 12.44 2.52
C ALA A 330 6.11 12.87 2.27
N TYR A 331 5.24 11.98 1.86
CA TYR A 331 3.84 12.27 1.51
C TYR A 331 2.89 11.24 2.14
N ALA A 332 1.67 11.65 2.45
CA ALA A 332 0.71 10.84 3.21
C ALA A 332 0.29 9.55 2.51
N SER A 333 -0.02 9.61 1.21
CA SER A 333 -0.52 8.44 0.48
C SER A 333 -1.60 7.68 1.28
N HIS A 334 -1.43 6.39 1.52
CA HIS A 334 -2.32 5.53 2.32
C HIS A 334 -1.92 5.43 3.82
N GLY A 335 -1.00 6.26 4.28
CA GLY A 335 -0.41 6.13 5.63
C GLY A 335 -1.42 6.21 6.77
N HIS A 336 -2.47 7.02 6.60
CA HIS A 336 -3.55 7.16 7.59
C HIS A 336 -4.31 5.85 7.89
N ALA A 337 -4.24 4.85 7.00
CA ALA A 337 -4.98 3.61 7.12
C ALA A 337 -4.09 2.37 7.39
N ILE A 338 -2.87 2.33 6.83
CA ILE A 338 -2.06 1.11 6.82
C ILE A 338 -1.55 0.74 8.21
N CYS A 339 -1.07 1.72 8.98
CA CYS A 339 -0.60 1.46 10.34
C CYS A 339 -1.76 1.06 11.27
N ALA A 340 -2.90 1.71 11.15
CA ALA A 340 -4.10 1.34 11.88
C ALA A 340 -4.56 -0.09 11.54
N ASN A 341 -4.49 -0.49 10.26
CA ASN A 341 -4.81 -1.86 9.86
C ASN A 341 -3.81 -2.88 10.43
N CYS A 342 -2.53 -2.54 10.53
CA CYS A 342 -1.53 -3.33 11.25
C CYS A 342 -1.96 -3.57 12.71
N GLY A 343 -2.33 -2.52 13.42
CA GLY A 343 -2.78 -2.62 14.80
C GLY A 343 -4.05 -3.47 14.96
N ASN A 344 -5.03 -3.28 14.09
CA ASN A 344 -6.27 -4.08 14.11
C ASN A 344 -5.99 -5.58 13.97
N VAL A 345 -5.11 -5.95 13.04
CA VAL A 345 -4.78 -7.37 12.82
C VAL A 345 -3.92 -7.95 13.92
N PHE A 346 -3.05 -7.15 14.55
CA PHE A 346 -2.30 -7.59 15.73
C PHE A 346 -3.22 -8.03 16.86
N LYS A 347 -4.31 -7.28 17.13
CA LYS A 347 -5.25 -7.64 18.17
C LYS A 347 -6.14 -8.85 17.82
N ASP A 348 -6.44 -9.06 16.53
CA ASP A 348 -7.41 -10.04 16.06
C ASP A 348 -6.86 -11.47 15.88
N LEU A 349 -5.58 -11.72 16.19
CA LEU A 349 -4.97 -13.07 16.04
C LEU A 349 -5.20 -13.99 17.23
N TYR A 350 -5.13 -13.47 18.44
CA TYR A 350 -5.18 -14.23 19.67
C TYR A 350 -6.24 -13.72 20.61
N ARG A 351 -6.74 -14.62 21.44
CA ARG A 351 -7.68 -14.34 22.51
C ARG A 351 -6.90 -13.98 23.78
N ASP A 352 -6.77 -12.71 24.07
CA ASP A 352 -6.15 -12.21 25.28
C ASP A 352 -7.20 -12.16 26.41
N GLU A 353 -6.95 -12.83 27.54
CA GLU A 353 -7.97 -13.01 28.60
C GLU A 353 -8.39 -11.68 29.26
N LEU A 354 -7.47 -10.71 29.38
CA LEU A 354 -7.73 -9.42 29.99
C LEU A 354 -7.91 -8.31 28.94
N GLY A 355 -7.12 -8.35 27.88
CA GLY A 355 -7.24 -7.41 26.78
C GLY A 355 -5.96 -7.12 26.02
N THR A 356 -6.10 -6.35 24.94
CA THR A 356 -5.00 -5.87 24.11
C THR A 356 -5.08 -4.36 23.96
N GLU A 357 -3.95 -3.65 24.11
CA GLU A 357 -3.80 -2.23 23.84
C GLU A 357 -2.91 -2.02 22.62
N VAL A 358 -3.33 -1.14 21.72
CA VAL A 358 -2.57 -0.84 20.50
C VAL A 358 -2.56 0.66 20.23
N ASP A 359 -1.37 1.20 20.05
CA ASP A 359 -1.13 2.57 19.58
C ASP A 359 -0.36 2.56 18.26
N CYS A 360 -0.91 3.21 17.24
CA CYS A 360 -0.33 3.28 15.91
C CYS A 360 -0.05 4.71 15.51
N PHE A 361 1.22 5.03 15.27
CA PHE A 361 1.68 6.35 14.83
C PHE A 361 2.17 6.25 13.39
N THR A 362 1.61 7.07 12.50
CA THR A 362 2.10 7.23 11.13
C THR A 362 2.80 8.58 11.02
N VAL A 363 4.06 8.58 10.56
CA VAL A 363 4.94 9.74 10.71
C VAL A 363 5.59 10.12 9.38
N TYR A 364 5.53 11.41 9.03
CA TYR A 364 6.29 11.97 7.91
C TYR A 364 7.79 11.94 8.16
N THR A 365 8.55 11.62 7.13
CA THR A 365 10.03 11.70 7.14
C THR A 365 10.55 12.09 5.75
N SER A 366 11.78 12.56 5.66
CA SER A 366 12.45 12.86 4.37
C SER A 366 12.91 11.59 3.63
N SER A 367 12.05 10.57 3.58
CA SER A 367 12.32 9.27 2.97
C SER A 367 11.35 9.01 1.81
N PRO A 368 11.62 8.03 0.92
CA PRO A 368 10.65 7.63 -0.10
C PRO A 368 9.28 7.32 0.50
N THR A 369 8.22 7.77 -0.19
CA THR A 369 6.85 7.66 0.31
C THR A 369 6.42 6.20 0.42
N ALA A 370 5.93 5.80 1.57
CA ALA A 370 5.28 4.52 1.74
C ALA A 370 3.79 4.61 1.36
N GLY A 371 3.23 3.51 0.88
CA GLY A 371 1.85 3.45 0.43
C GLY A 371 1.31 2.03 0.47
N ALA A 372 0.24 1.80 -0.31
CA ALA A 372 -0.35 0.47 -0.42
C ALA A 372 0.66 -0.55 -0.96
N MET A 373 0.80 -1.66 -0.27
CA MET A 373 1.49 -2.84 -0.75
C MET A 373 0.76 -4.08 -0.27
N ARG A 374 0.72 -5.12 -1.10
CA ARG A 374 0.04 -6.40 -0.91
C ARG A 374 -0.14 -6.77 0.56
N ALA A 375 -1.40 -6.97 0.97
CA ALA A 375 -1.88 -7.20 2.34
C ALA A 375 -1.89 -5.99 3.29
N TYR A 376 -1.52 -4.76 2.88
CA TYR A 376 -1.89 -3.48 3.47
C TYR A 376 -1.70 -3.39 5.01
N GLY A 377 -0.48 -3.67 5.51
CA GLY A 377 -0.12 -3.64 6.94
C GLY A 377 -0.12 -5.01 7.65
N ILE A 378 -0.77 -6.01 7.07
CA ILE A 378 -0.88 -7.35 7.69
C ILE A 378 0.46 -8.09 7.84
N PRO A 379 1.41 -8.05 6.86
CA PRO A 379 2.71 -8.68 7.07
C PRO A 379 3.47 -8.14 8.28
N GLN A 380 3.36 -6.83 8.55
CA GLN A 380 3.97 -6.20 9.72
C GLN A 380 3.28 -6.65 11.01
N ALA A 381 1.92 -6.66 11.01
CA ALA A 381 1.14 -7.17 12.14
C ALA A 381 1.47 -8.61 12.48
N ALA A 382 1.52 -9.48 11.45
CA ALA A 382 1.87 -10.89 11.63
C ALA A 382 3.29 -11.04 12.17
N TRP A 383 4.25 -10.25 11.68
CA TRP A 383 5.61 -10.26 12.20
C TRP A 383 5.65 -9.92 13.69
N PHE A 384 5.02 -8.83 14.12
CA PHE A 384 5.00 -8.41 15.50
C PHE A 384 4.29 -9.42 16.41
N ALA A 385 3.10 -9.88 16.00
CA ALA A 385 2.31 -10.82 16.78
C ALA A 385 3.01 -12.17 16.93
N GLU A 386 3.59 -12.68 15.85
CA GLU A 386 4.16 -14.01 15.81
C GLU A 386 5.55 -14.12 16.44
N CYS A 387 6.38 -13.06 16.31
CA CYS A 387 7.65 -12.97 17.03
C CYS A 387 7.41 -12.87 18.55
N LEU A 388 6.46 -12.01 18.98
CA LEU A 388 6.09 -11.93 20.39
C LEU A 388 5.55 -13.26 20.91
N THR A 389 4.73 -13.95 20.11
CA THR A 389 4.16 -15.27 20.47
C THR A 389 5.25 -16.33 20.65
N ASP A 390 6.25 -16.37 19.77
CA ASP A 390 7.38 -17.28 19.90
C ASP A 390 8.23 -16.96 21.13
N ASP A 391 8.51 -15.67 21.39
CA ASP A 391 9.26 -15.24 22.57
C ASP A 391 8.52 -15.56 23.88
N LEU A 392 7.19 -15.41 23.92
CA LEU A 392 6.38 -15.78 25.07
C LEU A 392 6.37 -17.31 25.31
N ALA A 393 6.22 -18.09 24.23
CA ALA A 393 6.26 -19.56 24.33
C ALA A 393 7.63 -20.06 24.82
N ASP A 394 8.72 -19.46 24.31
CA ASP A 394 10.08 -19.81 24.75
C ASP A 394 10.33 -19.45 26.22
N ALA A 395 9.85 -18.29 26.66
CA ALA A 395 10.00 -17.82 28.04
C ALA A 395 9.37 -18.75 29.09
N ILE A 396 8.31 -19.46 28.71
CA ILE A 396 7.65 -20.47 29.58
C ILE A 396 8.06 -21.91 29.25
N GLY A 397 8.92 -22.11 28.25
CA GLY A 397 9.39 -23.43 27.81
C GLY A 397 8.34 -24.27 27.09
N MET A 398 7.29 -23.64 26.52
CA MET A 398 6.19 -24.33 25.81
C MET A 398 6.53 -24.47 24.32
N ASP A 399 6.02 -25.53 23.68
CA ASP A 399 6.06 -25.68 22.23
C ASP A 399 5.25 -24.56 21.56
N PRO A 400 5.82 -23.79 20.60
CA PRO A 400 5.12 -22.68 19.95
C PRO A 400 3.84 -23.08 19.20
N CYS A 401 3.76 -24.33 18.72
CA CYS A 401 2.53 -24.86 18.11
C CYS A 401 1.44 -25.07 19.14
N GLU A 402 1.76 -25.69 20.27
CA GLU A 402 0.83 -25.89 21.40
C GLU A 402 0.39 -24.54 21.98
N PHE A 403 1.31 -23.60 22.11
CA PHE A 403 1.01 -22.25 22.58
C PHE A 403 -0.02 -21.54 21.69
N ARG A 404 0.13 -21.66 20.36
CA ARG A 404 -0.83 -21.10 19.39
C ARG A 404 -2.18 -21.78 19.46
N LEU A 405 -2.22 -23.11 19.49
CA LEU A 405 -3.47 -23.89 19.63
C LEU A 405 -4.26 -23.52 20.89
N LYS A 406 -3.55 -23.20 21.98
CA LYS A 406 -4.17 -22.79 23.25
C LYS A 406 -4.77 -21.39 23.19
N ASN A 407 -4.13 -20.47 22.49
CA ASN A 407 -4.45 -19.05 22.54
C ASN A 407 -5.14 -18.47 21.29
N CYS A 408 -5.14 -19.18 20.15
CA CYS A 408 -5.80 -18.66 18.95
C CYS A 408 -7.32 -18.55 19.16
N MET A 409 -7.91 -17.57 18.48
CA MET A 409 -9.36 -17.39 18.49
C MET A 409 -10.09 -18.63 17.98
N GLU A 410 -11.34 -18.76 18.37
CA GLU A 410 -12.22 -19.86 18.00
C GLU A 410 -13.45 -19.34 17.25
N ASP A 411 -14.11 -20.25 16.54
CA ASP A 411 -15.39 -19.96 15.91
C ASP A 411 -16.42 -19.58 16.97
N GLY A 412 -17.16 -18.50 16.71
CA GLY A 412 -18.13 -17.95 17.65
C GLY A 412 -17.56 -16.99 18.72
N PHE A 413 -16.25 -16.73 18.74
CA PHE A 413 -15.69 -15.70 19.64
C PHE A 413 -16.31 -14.33 19.33
N VAL A 414 -16.74 -13.64 20.36
CA VAL A 414 -17.27 -12.26 20.27
C VAL A 414 -16.25 -11.31 20.82
N ASP A 415 -15.75 -10.38 20.00
CA ASP A 415 -14.88 -9.31 20.47
C ASP A 415 -15.65 -8.39 21.43
N PRO A 416 -15.27 -8.33 22.71
CA PRO A 416 -16.02 -7.57 23.71
C PRO A 416 -15.94 -6.05 23.46
N ALA A 417 -14.94 -5.55 22.75
CA ALA A 417 -14.80 -4.11 22.49
C ALA A 417 -15.79 -3.59 21.44
N ASN A 418 -16.19 -4.41 20.47
CA ASN A 418 -17.01 -3.96 19.34
C ASN A 418 -18.21 -4.86 19.04
N GLY A 419 -18.36 -5.98 19.75
CA GLY A 419 -19.45 -6.94 19.58
C GLY A 419 -19.37 -7.77 18.27
N ILE A 420 -18.27 -7.72 17.53
CA ILE A 420 -18.10 -8.50 16.30
C ILE A 420 -17.91 -9.98 16.65
N THR A 421 -18.71 -10.82 16.02
CA THR A 421 -18.58 -12.28 16.15
C THR A 421 -17.73 -12.84 15.03
N PHE A 422 -16.73 -13.64 15.38
CA PHE A 422 -15.89 -14.35 14.42
C PHE A 422 -16.60 -15.65 14.01
N HIS A 423 -16.88 -15.79 12.72
CA HIS A 423 -17.54 -16.96 12.15
C HIS A 423 -16.59 -17.72 11.22
N SER A 424 -16.74 -19.05 11.17
CA SER A 424 -15.94 -19.93 10.30
C SER A 424 -14.42 -19.78 10.51
N TYR A 425 -14.01 -19.68 11.77
CA TYR A 425 -12.62 -19.44 12.17
C TYR A 425 -11.81 -20.74 12.15
N GLY A 426 -11.39 -21.18 10.96
CA GLY A 426 -10.71 -22.46 10.73
C GLY A 426 -9.23 -22.50 11.13
N LEU A 427 -8.73 -21.56 11.94
CA LEU A 427 -7.29 -21.39 12.21
C LEU A 427 -6.67 -22.57 12.95
N LYS A 428 -7.34 -23.13 13.98
CA LYS A 428 -6.86 -24.34 14.69
C LYS A 428 -6.63 -25.49 13.73
N LYS A 429 -7.58 -25.73 12.82
CA LYS A 429 -7.47 -26.78 11.80
C LYS A 429 -6.29 -26.52 10.84
N CYS A 430 -6.03 -25.26 10.47
CA CYS A 430 -4.85 -24.91 9.69
C CYS A 430 -3.54 -25.21 10.43
N ILE A 431 -3.48 -24.92 11.74
CA ILE A 431 -2.32 -25.22 12.59
C ILE A 431 -2.08 -26.74 12.66
N GLU A 432 -3.12 -27.51 12.95
CA GLU A 432 -3.05 -28.98 13.07
C GLU A 432 -2.60 -29.62 11.75
N GLU A 433 -3.18 -29.22 10.63
CA GLU A 433 -2.77 -29.70 9.30
C GLU A 433 -1.34 -29.27 8.94
N GLY A 434 -0.95 -28.02 9.23
CA GLY A 434 0.41 -27.54 9.07
C GLY A 434 1.42 -28.34 9.90
N ARG A 435 1.10 -28.58 11.17
CA ARG A 435 1.88 -29.42 12.10
C ARG A 435 2.13 -30.82 11.51
N ARG A 436 1.06 -31.46 11.03
CA ARG A 436 1.13 -32.78 10.42
C ARG A 436 1.97 -32.80 9.16
N HIS A 437 1.73 -31.86 8.22
CA HIS A 437 2.42 -31.81 6.93
C HIS A 437 3.92 -31.55 7.06
N ILE A 438 4.33 -30.64 7.95
CA ILE A 438 5.76 -30.34 8.13
C ILE A 438 6.46 -31.39 9.03
N ARG A 439 5.73 -32.32 9.64
CA ARG A 439 6.26 -33.26 10.63
C ARG A 439 6.86 -32.51 11.83
N TRP A 440 6.09 -31.61 12.40
CA TRP A 440 6.52 -30.69 13.45
C TRP A 440 7.13 -31.40 14.65
N ASP A 441 6.44 -32.36 15.23
CA ASP A 441 6.80 -33.02 16.49
C ASP A 441 8.18 -33.69 16.42
N GLU A 442 8.48 -34.34 15.29
CA GLU A 442 9.78 -34.95 15.03
C GLU A 442 10.88 -33.91 14.86
N LYS A 443 10.60 -32.86 14.07
CA LYS A 443 11.61 -31.84 13.75
C LYS A 443 11.85 -30.90 14.92
N TRP A 444 10.82 -30.48 15.62
CA TRP A 444 10.93 -29.59 16.77
C TRP A 444 11.85 -30.16 17.83
N SER A 445 11.64 -31.43 18.24
CA SER A 445 12.46 -32.10 19.22
C SER A 445 13.91 -32.31 18.75
N SER A 446 14.10 -32.73 17.48
CA SER A 446 15.42 -33.06 16.93
C SER A 446 16.29 -31.84 16.61
N TYR A 447 15.65 -30.68 16.31
CA TYR A 447 16.41 -29.49 15.88
C TYR A 447 16.80 -28.53 17.01
N ARG A 448 16.34 -28.73 18.23
CA ARG A 448 16.67 -27.84 19.37
C ARG A 448 18.13 -27.96 19.85
N ASN A 449 18.74 -29.13 19.79
CA ASN A 449 20.05 -29.41 20.38
C ASN A 449 21.14 -29.72 19.34
N GLN A 450 21.11 -29.07 18.18
CA GLN A 450 22.09 -29.29 17.12
C GLN A 450 23.43 -28.64 17.44
N THR A 451 24.51 -29.33 17.07
CA THR A 451 25.90 -28.85 17.09
C THR A 451 26.49 -28.83 15.68
N GLY A 452 27.53 -28.02 15.42
CA GLY A 452 28.18 -27.91 14.10
C GLY A 452 27.80 -26.63 13.32
N PRO A 453 28.43 -26.42 12.16
CA PRO A 453 28.26 -25.18 11.39
C PRO A 453 26.93 -25.08 10.64
N VAL A 454 26.29 -26.21 10.33
CA VAL A 454 25.00 -26.27 9.64
C VAL A 454 23.90 -26.53 10.68
N ARG A 455 22.90 -25.65 10.69
CA ARG A 455 21.71 -25.75 11.56
C ARG A 455 20.47 -25.91 10.70
N LYS A 456 19.51 -26.67 11.21
CA LYS A 456 18.16 -26.80 10.65
C LYS A 456 17.17 -26.21 11.64
N GLY A 457 16.10 -25.61 11.15
CA GLY A 457 15.03 -25.09 11.98
C GLY A 457 13.67 -25.50 11.43
N VAL A 458 12.68 -25.48 12.29
CA VAL A 458 11.26 -25.55 11.94
C VAL A 458 10.58 -24.40 12.65
N GLY A 459 9.70 -23.70 11.96
CA GLY A 459 8.95 -22.58 12.49
C GLY A 459 7.51 -22.58 11.97
N MET A 460 6.65 -21.91 12.70
CA MET A 460 5.24 -21.74 12.37
C MET A 460 4.87 -20.28 12.61
N ALA A 461 4.07 -19.73 11.72
CA ALA A 461 3.41 -18.44 11.91
C ALA A 461 1.97 -18.55 11.43
N ILE A 462 1.07 -17.84 12.08
CA ILE A 462 -0.32 -17.71 11.69
C ILE A 462 -0.65 -16.27 11.36
N PHE A 463 -1.66 -16.05 10.54
CA PHE A 463 -2.11 -14.71 10.23
C PHE A 463 -3.59 -14.70 9.90
N CYS A 464 -4.21 -13.53 10.02
CA CYS A 464 -5.55 -13.29 9.51
C CYS A 464 -5.51 -12.16 8.46
N TYR A 465 -6.52 -12.10 7.61
CA TYR A 465 -6.72 -11.03 6.65
C TYR A 465 -8.14 -10.51 6.73
N LYS A 466 -8.26 -9.22 6.93
CA LYS A 466 -9.56 -8.53 6.95
C LYS A 466 -10.00 -8.22 5.53
N THR A 467 -11.21 -8.56 5.17
CA THR A 467 -11.83 -8.13 3.92
C THR A 467 -12.60 -6.83 4.16
N GLY A 468 -12.37 -5.84 3.27
CA GLY A 468 -12.96 -4.51 3.39
C GLY A 468 -12.12 -3.53 4.19
N VAL A 469 -12.44 -2.25 4.08
CA VAL A 469 -11.73 -1.12 4.74
C VAL A 469 -12.65 -0.28 5.63
N HIS A 470 -13.88 -0.75 5.87
CA HIS A 470 -14.77 -0.10 6.83
C HIS A 470 -14.15 -0.17 8.26
N PRO A 471 -14.22 0.89 9.07
CA PRO A 471 -14.92 2.18 8.81
C PRO A 471 -14.08 3.27 8.12
N ILE A 472 -12.86 2.96 7.68
CA ILE A 472 -11.94 3.94 7.09
C ILE A 472 -12.51 4.52 5.80
N SER A 473 -13.21 3.70 4.99
CA SER A 473 -13.85 4.11 3.76
C SER A 473 -15.26 3.48 3.63
N LEU A 474 -16.07 4.04 2.73
CA LEU A 474 -17.37 3.45 2.35
C LEU A 474 -17.10 2.21 1.48
N GLU A 475 -17.61 1.07 1.92
CA GLU A 475 -17.55 -0.19 1.19
C GLU A 475 -18.78 -0.32 0.29
N THR A 476 -18.67 0.16 -0.93
CA THR A 476 -19.72 0.05 -1.94
C THR A 476 -19.19 -0.65 -3.19
N ALA A 477 -20.02 -1.49 -3.78
CA ALA A 477 -19.76 -2.13 -5.06
C ALA A 477 -20.98 -1.99 -5.97
N SER A 478 -20.72 -1.89 -7.27
CA SER A 478 -21.78 -1.86 -8.29
C SER A 478 -21.37 -2.64 -9.52
N ALA A 479 -22.37 -3.20 -10.20
CA ALA A 479 -22.20 -3.84 -11.49
C ALA A 479 -23.26 -3.31 -12.46
N ARG A 480 -22.87 -3.12 -13.71
CA ARG A 480 -23.77 -2.84 -14.82
C ARG A 480 -23.71 -3.99 -15.82
N MET A 481 -24.87 -4.55 -16.13
CA MET A 481 -24.99 -5.61 -17.12
C MET A 481 -25.82 -5.12 -18.29
N ILE A 482 -25.36 -5.41 -19.52
CA ILE A 482 -26.07 -5.08 -20.75
C ILE A 482 -26.23 -6.38 -21.55
N LEU A 483 -27.47 -6.81 -21.75
CA LEU A 483 -27.78 -7.93 -22.63
C LEU A 483 -27.80 -7.43 -24.07
N ASN A 484 -26.99 -8.05 -24.94
CA ASN A 484 -26.94 -7.74 -26.36
C ASN A 484 -27.97 -8.58 -27.15
N GLN A 485 -28.28 -8.16 -28.38
CA GLN A 485 -29.27 -8.82 -29.24
C GLN A 485 -28.88 -10.24 -29.65
N ASP A 486 -27.58 -10.57 -29.65
CA ASP A 486 -27.04 -11.90 -29.95
C ASP A 486 -27.05 -12.85 -28.73
N GLY A 487 -27.62 -12.40 -27.61
CA GLY A 487 -27.64 -13.15 -26.35
C GLY A 487 -26.34 -13.13 -25.56
N SER A 488 -25.35 -12.35 -25.97
CA SER A 488 -24.16 -12.07 -25.17
C SER A 488 -24.44 -11.02 -24.11
N MET A 489 -23.60 -10.93 -23.09
CA MET A 489 -23.73 -9.97 -22.00
C MET A 489 -22.43 -9.21 -21.80
N GLN A 490 -22.51 -7.89 -21.73
CA GLN A 490 -21.42 -7.04 -21.28
C GLN A 490 -21.54 -6.81 -19.78
N LEU A 491 -20.47 -7.12 -19.03
CA LEU A 491 -20.37 -6.88 -17.57
C LEU A 491 -19.38 -5.75 -17.30
N CYS A 492 -19.85 -4.66 -16.72
CA CYS A 492 -19.01 -3.55 -16.26
C CYS A 492 -18.96 -3.54 -14.73
N MET A 493 -17.76 -3.58 -14.16
CA MET A 493 -17.53 -3.62 -12.72
C MET A 493 -16.45 -2.64 -12.28
N GLY A 494 -16.48 -2.26 -11.00
CA GLY A 494 -15.48 -1.38 -10.40
C GLY A 494 -14.19 -2.10 -9.98
N ALA A 495 -14.21 -3.42 -9.80
CA ALA A 495 -13.04 -4.20 -9.41
C ALA A 495 -12.07 -4.35 -10.60
N THR A 496 -10.83 -3.94 -10.38
CA THR A 496 -9.82 -3.90 -11.45
C THR A 496 -9.06 -5.22 -11.56
N GLU A 497 -8.99 -5.80 -12.77
CA GLU A 497 -8.09 -6.91 -13.09
C GLU A 497 -6.65 -6.41 -13.18
N ILE A 498 -5.76 -6.99 -12.38
CA ILE A 498 -4.33 -6.67 -12.30
C ILE A 498 -3.44 -7.92 -12.35
N GLY A 499 -4.02 -9.05 -12.76
CA GLY A 499 -3.37 -10.37 -12.83
C GLY A 499 -3.95 -11.41 -11.86
N GLN A 500 -4.81 -11.00 -10.90
CA GLN A 500 -5.36 -11.89 -9.87
C GLN A 500 -6.51 -12.77 -10.34
N GLY A 501 -7.10 -12.49 -11.53
CA GLY A 501 -8.18 -13.30 -12.11
C GLY A 501 -9.59 -12.78 -11.79
N ALA A 502 -9.74 -11.51 -11.47
CA ALA A 502 -11.04 -10.89 -11.18
C ALA A 502 -12.02 -11.06 -12.34
N ASP A 503 -11.61 -10.75 -13.56
CA ASP A 503 -12.48 -10.86 -14.74
C ASP A 503 -13.04 -12.28 -14.90
N THR A 504 -12.24 -13.33 -14.64
CA THR A 504 -12.69 -14.72 -14.69
C THR A 504 -13.69 -15.05 -13.61
N VAL A 505 -13.43 -14.64 -12.37
CA VAL A 505 -14.31 -14.90 -11.22
C VAL A 505 -15.65 -14.18 -11.39
N PHE A 506 -15.64 -12.93 -11.81
CA PHE A 506 -16.88 -12.18 -12.05
C PHE A 506 -17.68 -12.73 -13.25
N THR A 507 -16.99 -13.23 -14.29
CA THR A 507 -17.64 -13.94 -15.40
C THR A 507 -18.34 -15.21 -14.91
N GLN A 508 -17.71 -15.99 -14.00
CA GLN A 508 -18.35 -17.17 -13.39
C GLN A 508 -19.60 -16.77 -12.59
N MET A 509 -19.49 -15.73 -11.74
CA MET A 509 -20.62 -15.26 -10.95
C MET A 509 -21.78 -14.76 -11.82
N ALA A 510 -21.48 -13.95 -12.83
CA ALA A 510 -22.49 -13.43 -13.75
C ALA A 510 -23.15 -14.56 -14.56
N SER A 511 -22.37 -15.48 -15.11
CA SER A 511 -22.88 -16.64 -15.84
C SER A 511 -23.81 -17.51 -14.98
N GLN A 512 -23.42 -17.83 -13.75
CA GLN A 512 -24.23 -18.63 -12.84
C GLN A 512 -25.54 -17.92 -12.46
N THR A 513 -25.47 -16.62 -12.18
CA THR A 513 -26.62 -15.83 -11.73
C THR A 513 -27.65 -15.60 -12.82
N THR A 514 -27.18 -15.33 -14.05
CA THR A 514 -28.05 -14.98 -15.19
C THR A 514 -28.46 -16.16 -16.05
N GLY A 515 -27.71 -17.29 -16.00
CA GLY A 515 -27.87 -18.43 -16.89
C GLY A 515 -27.23 -18.26 -18.27
N ILE A 516 -26.60 -17.11 -18.55
CA ILE A 516 -25.87 -16.87 -19.80
C ILE A 516 -24.59 -17.71 -19.82
N ALA A 517 -24.26 -18.31 -20.96
CA ALA A 517 -23.07 -19.13 -21.10
C ALA A 517 -21.79 -18.34 -20.76
N PHE A 518 -20.83 -18.99 -20.09
CA PHE A 518 -19.59 -18.37 -19.59
C PHE A 518 -18.78 -17.67 -20.71
N ASP A 519 -18.72 -18.25 -21.87
CA ASP A 519 -18.05 -17.73 -23.07
C ASP A 519 -18.80 -16.59 -23.79
N LYS A 520 -20.01 -16.25 -23.32
CA LYS A 520 -20.83 -15.13 -23.82
C LYS A 520 -20.88 -13.93 -22.85
N VAL A 521 -20.09 -13.93 -21.79
CA VAL A 521 -19.95 -12.80 -20.86
C VAL A 521 -18.63 -12.08 -21.14
N TYR A 522 -18.73 -10.77 -21.44
CA TYR A 522 -17.60 -9.91 -21.83
C TYR A 522 -17.41 -8.74 -20.88
#